data_9a50056d5f21b609fe444052a689796f
#
_entry.id   9a50056d5f21b609fe444052a689796f
#
_cell.length_a   1.000
_cell.length_b   1.000
_cell.length_c   1.000
_cell.angle_alpha   90.00
_cell.angle_beta   90.00
_cell.angle_gamma   90.00
#
_symmetry.space_group_name_H-M   'P 1'
#
loop_
_entity.id
_entity.type
_entity.pdbx_description
1 polymer ?
#
loop_
_entity_poly.entity_id
_entity_poly.type
_entity_poly.pdbx_seq_one_letter_code
_entity_poly.pdbx_strand_id
1 'polypeptide(L)'
;MFQGFLDDTVQFLIDLKFHNNSTFFHENHDRYVESVQVPFYEMIEELAPQMKKIDPQMETRPYKCISRIHRDTRFSKDKSPYRDHHWFLFRRAGESRDKSLFYYFEFGPDRLSWGMGIWGENRELMDYFRKKMRANPESILQLLESIQLSEHCLIPSGSVFKRMEVPDEIPEELRRWYTAKELYVEKYKPAWKTAFSENIVKVVSDDFIALAPLYRLLRGYADEIHPKG
;
A
#
# COMPACT_ATOMS: atom_id res chain seq x y z
N MET A 1 -8.16 17.98 -11.35
CA MET A 1 -7.53 18.27 -10.03
C MET A 1 -8.41 17.65 -8.96
N PHE A 2 -7.86 16.80 -8.14
CA PHE A 2 -8.59 16.05 -7.10
C PHE A 2 -9.10 16.98 -5.99
N GLN A 3 -10.38 16.90 -5.68
CA GLN A 3 -11.04 17.75 -4.67
C GLN A 3 -11.44 16.98 -3.41
N GLY A 4 -11.07 15.72 -3.30
CA GLY A 4 -11.55 14.76 -2.31
C GLY A 4 -12.49 13.74 -2.94
N PHE A 5 -12.65 12.61 -2.27
CA PHE A 5 -13.69 11.66 -2.65
C PHE A 5 -15.07 12.25 -2.36
N LEU A 6 -16.06 11.86 -3.14
CA LEU A 6 -17.43 12.32 -3.01
C LEU A 6 -18.18 11.42 -1.99
N ASP A 7 -19.21 11.97 -1.35
CA ASP A 7 -20.14 11.14 -0.58
C ASP A 7 -20.75 10.03 -1.47
N ASP A 8 -20.98 10.34 -2.76
CA ASP A 8 -21.48 9.36 -3.72
C ASP A 8 -20.47 8.25 -4.04
N THR A 9 -19.17 8.48 -3.86
CA THR A 9 -18.16 7.39 -3.93
C THR A 9 -18.46 6.30 -2.90
N VAL A 10 -18.74 6.70 -1.67
CA VAL A 10 -19.06 5.78 -0.58
C VAL A 10 -20.42 5.14 -0.81
N GLN A 11 -21.43 5.96 -1.17
CA GLN A 11 -22.79 5.47 -1.40
C GLN A 11 -22.83 4.46 -2.55
N PHE A 12 -22.15 4.72 -3.67
CA PHE A 12 -22.06 3.77 -4.78
C PHE A 12 -21.47 2.42 -4.34
N LEU A 13 -20.39 2.44 -3.57
CA LEU A 13 -19.73 1.22 -3.09
C LEU A 13 -20.60 0.45 -2.10
N ILE A 14 -21.42 1.15 -1.29
CA ILE A 14 -22.45 0.55 -0.43
C ILE A 14 -23.53 -0.11 -1.29
N ASP A 15 -24.08 0.62 -2.25
CA ASP A 15 -25.13 0.12 -3.15
C ASP A 15 -24.63 -1.13 -3.92
N LEU A 16 -23.39 -1.10 -4.41
CA LEU A 16 -22.75 -2.23 -5.08
C LEU A 16 -22.56 -3.43 -4.13
N LYS A 17 -22.28 -3.21 -2.85
CA LYS A 17 -22.19 -4.28 -1.85
C LYS A 17 -23.54 -5.00 -1.67
N PHE A 18 -24.64 -4.26 -1.63
CA PHE A 18 -25.99 -4.83 -1.47
C PHE A 18 -26.58 -5.40 -2.76
N HIS A 19 -26.25 -4.83 -3.91
CA HIS A 19 -26.74 -5.23 -5.25
C HIS A 19 -25.61 -5.80 -6.12
N ASN A 20 -24.81 -6.72 -5.58
CA ASN A 20 -23.57 -7.18 -6.20
C ASN A 20 -23.83 -8.17 -7.35
N ASN A 21 -24.31 -7.66 -8.48
CA ASN A 21 -24.57 -8.40 -9.70
C ASN A 21 -24.28 -7.56 -10.95
N SER A 22 -24.20 -8.24 -12.12
CA SER A 22 -23.83 -7.58 -13.37
C SER A 22 -24.89 -6.60 -13.86
N THR A 23 -26.17 -6.85 -13.62
CA THR A 23 -27.26 -5.97 -14.06
C THR A 23 -27.13 -4.60 -13.36
N PHE A 24 -27.04 -4.59 -12.03
CA PHE A 24 -26.85 -3.35 -11.27
C PHE A 24 -25.59 -2.60 -11.72
N PHE A 25 -24.48 -3.30 -11.89
CA PHE A 25 -23.24 -2.65 -12.30
C PHE A 25 -23.31 -2.04 -13.70
N HIS A 26 -23.95 -2.72 -14.67
CA HIS A 26 -24.14 -2.17 -16.01
C HIS A 26 -25.06 -0.96 -16.02
N GLU A 27 -26.16 -1.00 -15.28
CA GLU A 27 -27.09 0.12 -15.16
C GLU A 27 -26.50 1.36 -14.47
N ASN A 28 -25.48 1.16 -13.61
CA ASN A 28 -24.81 2.21 -12.85
C ASN A 28 -23.34 2.43 -13.25
N HIS A 29 -22.96 1.99 -14.45
CA HIS A 29 -21.56 2.06 -14.89
C HIS A 29 -21.03 3.50 -14.98
N ASP A 30 -21.82 4.43 -15.47
CA ASP A 30 -21.40 5.83 -15.60
C ASP A 30 -21.19 6.44 -14.21
N ARG A 31 -22.09 6.15 -13.26
CA ARG A 31 -21.93 6.55 -11.86
C ARG A 31 -20.64 5.97 -11.25
N TYR A 32 -20.32 4.71 -11.54
CA TYR A 32 -19.03 4.11 -11.12
C TYR A 32 -17.85 4.88 -11.68
N VAL A 33 -17.87 5.22 -12.97
CA VAL A 33 -16.78 5.97 -13.59
C VAL A 33 -16.63 7.34 -12.94
N GLU A 34 -17.71 8.09 -12.80
CA GLU A 34 -17.70 9.47 -12.30
C GLU A 34 -17.38 9.54 -10.81
N SER A 35 -18.03 8.70 -9.99
CA SER A 35 -17.94 8.79 -8.53
C SER A 35 -16.80 7.99 -7.93
N VAL A 36 -16.26 6.98 -8.63
CA VAL A 36 -15.19 6.13 -8.10
C VAL A 36 -13.93 6.20 -8.94
N GLN A 37 -14.01 5.85 -10.23
CA GLN A 37 -12.81 5.70 -11.06
C GLN A 37 -12.09 7.03 -11.29
N VAL A 38 -12.82 8.09 -11.64
CA VAL A 38 -12.25 9.42 -11.91
C VAL A 38 -11.55 9.99 -10.67
N PRO A 39 -12.16 10.03 -9.47
CA PRO A 39 -11.45 10.49 -8.26
C PRO A 39 -10.16 9.71 -7.96
N PHE A 40 -10.16 8.37 -8.12
CA PHE A 40 -8.94 7.58 -7.97
C PHE A 40 -7.87 7.93 -9.00
N TYR A 41 -8.26 8.19 -10.26
CA TYR A 41 -7.32 8.60 -11.30
C TYR A 41 -6.71 9.96 -11.02
N GLU A 42 -7.50 10.95 -10.65
CA GLU A 42 -7.01 12.28 -10.28
C GLU A 42 -6.02 12.21 -9.11
N MET A 43 -6.35 11.45 -8.05
CA MET A 43 -5.45 11.27 -6.92
C MET A 43 -4.11 10.61 -7.32
N ILE A 44 -4.15 9.59 -8.19
CA ILE A 44 -2.94 8.94 -8.71
C ILE A 44 -2.10 9.94 -9.50
N GLU A 45 -2.72 10.76 -10.35
CA GLU A 45 -2.03 11.77 -11.17
C GLU A 45 -1.35 12.84 -10.30
N GLU A 46 -2.00 13.28 -9.23
CA GLU A 46 -1.41 14.27 -8.32
C GLU A 46 -0.26 13.69 -7.48
N LEU A 47 -0.31 12.42 -7.10
CA LEU A 47 0.78 11.75 -6.40
C LEU A 47 1.95 11.36 -7.33
N ALA A 48 1.71 11.17 -8.61
CA ALA A 48 2.67 10.64 -9.58
C ALA A 48 4.01 11.39 -9.62
N PRO A 49 4.08 12.74 -9.61
CA PRO A 49 5.36 13.45 -9.63
C PRO A 49 6.24 13.13 -8.42
N GLN A 50 5.63 12.98 -7.24
CA GLN A 50 6.35 12.63 -6.01
C GLN A 50 6.82 11.18 -6.04
N MET A 51 6.00 10.26 -6.53
CA MET A 51 6.38 8.85 -6.68
C MET A 51 7.56 8.67 -7.63
N LYS A 52 7.60 9.44 -8.72
CA LYS A 52 8.75 9.47 -9.65
C LYS A 52 10.03 10.03 -9.03
N LYS A 53 9.95 10.92 -8.03
CA LYS A 53 11.13 11.37 -7.26
C LYS A 53 11.63 10.30 -6.27
N ILE A 54 10.74 9.48 -5.74
CA ILE A 54 11.11 8.38 -4.86
C ILE A 54 11.81 7.27 -5.65
N ASP A 55 11.19 6.84 -6.76
CA ASP A 55 11.76 5.86 -7.70
C ASP A 55 11.31 6.16 -9.14
N PRO A 56 12.24 6.59 -10.03
CA PRO A 56 11.90 6.91 -11.43
C PRO A 56 11.31 5.75 -12.24
N GLN A 57 11.52 4.50 -11.80
CA GLN A 57 10.99 3.30 -12.45
C GLN A 57 9.55 2.94 -12.01
N MET A 58 8.96 3.67 -11.05
CA MET A 58 7.58 3.42 -10.65
C MET A 58 6.59 3.60 -11.79
N GLU A 59 5.64 2.69 -11.88
CA GLU A 59 4.45 2.86 -12.71
C GLU A 59 3.54 3.90 -12.06
N THR A 60 3.13 4.90 -12.82
CA THR A 60 2.30 6.00 -12.32
C THR A 60 1.10 6.30 -13.25
N ARG A 61 0.92 5.53 -14.32
CA ARG A 61 -0.26 5.67 -15.18
C ARG A 61 -1.51 5.18 -14.43
N PRO A 62 -2.57 5.98 -14.29
CA PRO A 62 -3.73 5.66 -13.45
C PRO A 62 -4.31 4.27 -13.74
N TYR A 63 -4.56 3.96 -15.01
CA TYR A 63 -5.14 2.67 -15.43
C TYR A 63 -4.26 1.44 -15.17
N LYS A 64 -2.96 1.63 -14.87
CA LYS A 64 -2.02 0.57 -14.48
C LYS A 64 -1.90 0.44 -12.96
N CYS A 65 -2.14 1.53 -12.24
CA CYS A 65 -2.02 1.59 -10.79
C CYS A 65 -3.29 1.13 -10.08
N ILE A 66 -4.47 1.49 -10.60
CA ILE A 66 -5.76 1.19 -9.97
C ILE A 66 -6.08 -0.31 -9.97
N SER A 67 -6.73 -0.77 -8.93
CA SER A 67 -7.29 -2.13 -8.83
C SER A 67 -8.46 -2.31 -9.79
N ARG A 68 -8.72 -3.55 -10.20
CA ARG A 68 -9.95 -3.89 -10.93
C ARG A 68 -11.11 -3.94 -9.95
N ILE A 69 -12.28 -3.42 -10.35
CA ILE A 69 -13.50 -3.55 -9.57
C ILE A 69 -13.97 -5.02 -9.47
N HIS A 70 -13.72 -5.81 -10.51
CA HIS A 70 -14.05 -7.23 -10.53
C HIS A 70 -13.22 -8.04 -9.53
N ARG A 71 -13.88 -8.91 -8.79
CA ARG A 71 -13.23 -9.86 -7.88
C ARG A 71 -12.75 -11.09 -8.63
N ASP A 72 -11.62 -11.64 -8.18
CA ASP A 72 -11.25 -13.01 -8.53
C ASP A 72 -11.96 -13.97 -7.56
N THR A 73 -13.01 -14.59 -8.04
CA THR A 73 -13.85 -15.47 -7.22
C THR A 73 -13.48 -16.95 -7.34
N ARG A 74 -12.42 -17.30 -8.09
CA ARG A 74 -12.05 -18.69 -8.35
C ARG A 74 -11.82 -19.48 -7.06
N PHE A 75 -11.14 -18.88 -6.11
CA PHE A 75 -10.76 -19.50 -4.82
C PHE A 75 -11.52 -18.92 -3.62
N SER A 76 -12.50 -18.05 -3.85
CA SER A 76 -13.32 -17.44 -2.78
C SER A 76 -14.60 -18.21 -2.53
N LYS A 77 -15.01 -18.32 -1.27
CA LYS A 77 -16.35 -18.78 -0.89
C LYS A 77 -17.42 -17.77 -1.30
N ASP A 78 -17.13 -16.50 -1.14
CA ASP A 78 -17.97 -15.41 -1.62
C ASP A 78 -17.80 -15.24 -3.13
N LYS A 79 -18.91 -15.43 -3.87
CA LYS A 79 -18.98 -15.39 -5.34
C LYS A 79 -19.45 -14.03 -5.87
N SER A 80 -19.59 -13.03 -5.02
CA SER A 80 -19.92 -11.66 -5.44
C SER A 80 -18.92 -11.17 -6.49
N PRO A 81 -19.38 -10.75 -7.69
CA PRO A 81 -18.48 -10.44 -8.80
C PRO A 81 -17.68 -9.14 -8.63
N TYR A 82 -18.14 -8.23 -7.78
CA TYR A 82 -17.52 -6.92 -7.62
C TYR A 82 -17.01 -6.70 -6.20
N ARG A 83 -16.05 -5.78 -6.07
CA ARG A 83 -15.51 -5.30 -4.80
C ARG A 83 -16.32 -4.11 -4.29
N ASP A 84 -16.41 -3.99 -2.99
CA ASP A 84 -17.01 -2.85 -2.29
C ASP A 84 -15.97 -1.79 -1.88
N HIS A 85 -14.78 -1.86 -2.41
CA HIS A 85 -13.67 -0.94 -2.17
C HIS A 85 -12.72 -0.93 -3.35
N HIS A 86 -11.95 0.16 -3.47
CA HIS A 86 -10.87 0.29 -4.43
C HIS A 86 -9.54 0.59 -3.76
N TRP A 87 -8.46 0.23 -4.44
CA TRP A 87 -7.11 0.65 -4.10
C TRP A 87 -6.30 0.91 -5.35
N PHE A 88 -5.20 1.61 -5.20
CA PHE A 88 -4.14 1.67 -6.19
C PHE A 88 -2.79 1.31 -5.58
N LEU A 89 -1.85 0.94 -6.46
CA LEU A 89 -0.48 0.59 -6.09
C LEU A 89 0.49 1.34 -6.99
N PHE A 90 1.49 1.99 -6.38
CA PHE A 90 2.69 2.44 -7.07
C PHE A 90 3.78 1.42 -6.86
N ARG A 91 4.24 0.77 -7.92
CA ARG A 91 5.31 -0.23 -7.94
C ARG A 91 6.11 -0.14 -9.22
N ARG A 92 7.28 -0.73 -9.29
CA ARG A 92 8.05 -0.77 -10.55
C ARG A 92 7.28 -1.53 -11.62
N ALA A 93 7.30 -0.99 -12.84
CA ALA A 93 6.69 -1.65 -14.01
C ALA A 93 7.41 -2.96 -14.32
N GLY A 94 6.63 -3.99 -14.71
CA GLY A 94 7.18 -5.30 -15.08
C GLY A 94 7.49 -6.24 -13.92
N GLU A 95 7.48 -5.79 -12.67
CA GLU A 95 7.62 -6.68 -11.52
C GLU A 95 6.34 -7.46 -11.25
N SER A 96 6.47 -8.74 -10.87
CA SER A 96 5.33 -9.52 -10.41
C SER A 96 4.81 -8.95 -9.10
N ARG A 97 3.49 -9.01 -8.90
CA ARG A 97 2.83 -8.39 -7.74
C ARG A 97 3.33 -8.96 -6.41
N ASP A 98 3.53 -10.25 -6.35
CA ASP A 98 3.96 -11.02 -5.17
C ASP A 98 5.41 -10.78 -4.75
N LYS A 99 6.22 -10.16 -5.64
CA LYS A 99 7.63 -9.81 -5.37
C LYS A 99 7.87 -8.31 -5.28
N SER A 100 6.85 -7.50 -5.61
CA SER A 100 7.00 -6.05 -5.67
C SER A 100 6.99 -5.41 -4.29
N LEU A 101 7.89 -4.43 -4.13
CA LEU A 101 7.71 -3.35 -3.16
C LEU A 101 6.74 -2.33 -3.75
N PHE A 102 5.80 -1.85 -2.94
CA PHE A 102 4.82 -0.89 -3.41
C PHE A 102 4.42 0.10 -2.32
N TYR A 103 3.95 1.26 -2.77
CA TYR A 103 3.10 2.14 -1.99
C TYR A 103 1.65 1.88 -2.37
N TYR A 104 0.74 2.02 -1.43
CA TYR A 104 -0.68 1.78 -1.66
C TYR A 104 -1.57 2.81 -0.99
N PHE A 105 -2.74 2.96 -1.55
CA PHE A 105 -3.87 3.66 -0.95
C PHE A 105 -5.12 2.84 -1.20
N GLU A 106 -5.96 2.67 -0.18
CA GLU A 106 -7.21 1.92 -0.22
C GLU A 106 -8.34 2.77 0.37
N PHE A 107 -9.47 2.80 -0.31
CA PHE A 107 -10.67 3.49 0.13
C PHE A 107 -11.95 2.71 -0.19
N GLY A 108 -12.89 2.71 0.73
CA GLY A 108 -14.21 2.09 0.63
C GLY A 108 -15.06 2.42 1.85
N PRO A 109 -16.31 1.95 1.95
CA PRO A 109 -17.25 2.34 3.00
C PRO A 109 -16.76 2.14 4.43
N ASP A 110 -15.95 1.12 4.66
CA ASP A 110 -15.40 0.74 5.97
C ASP A 110 -13.86 0.73 6.00
N ARG A 111 -13.21 1.30 4.97
CA ARG A 111 -11.77 1.23 4.76
C ARG A 111 -11.21 2.57 4.31
N LEU A 112 -10.19 2.99 5.02
CA LEU A 112 -9.29 4.06 4.61
C LEU A 112 -7.91 3.68 5.14
N SER A 113 -6.99 3.35 4.25
CA SER A 113 -5.62 3.05 4.62
C SER A 113 -4.64 3.39 3.51
N TRP A 114 -3.39 3.67 3.88
CA TRP A 114 -2.27 3.85 2.96
C TRP A 114 -0.95 3.56 3.65
N GLY A 115 0.05 3.30 2.84
CA GLY A 115 1.38 3.00 3.34
C GLY A 115 2.26 2.39 2.28
N MET A 116 3.28 1.64 2.71
CA MET A 116 4.13 0.85 1.84
C MET A 116 4.29 -0.58 2.36
N GLY A 117 4.65 -1.49 1.48
CA GLY A 117 4.90 -2.86 1.90
C GLY A 117 5.27 -3.80 0.76
N ILE A 118 5.22 -5.08 1.11
CA ILE A 118 5.45 -6.20 0.23
C ILE A 118 4.20 -7.09 0.29
N TRP A 119 3.60 -7.39 -0.88
CA TRP A 119 2.43 -8.24 -0.92
C TRP A 119 2.80 -9.71 -0.67
N GLY A 120 2.23 -10.27 0.38
CA GLY A 120 2.45 -11.67 0.74
C GLY A 120 3.84 -11.96 1.31
N GLU A 121 4.14 -13.24 1.48
CA GLU A 121 5.40 -13.69 2.05
C GLU A 121 6.52 -13.67 1.00
N ASN A 122 7.21 -12.54 0.84
CA ASN A 122 8.48 -12.51 0.10
C ASN A 122 9.62 -12.98 1.03
N ARG A 123 9.73 -14.30 1.19
CA ARG A 123 10.68 -14.91 2.13
C ARG A 123 12.12 -14.52 1.83
N GLU A 124 12.49 -14.48 0.57
CA GLU A 124 13.86 -14.21 0.15
C GLU A 124 14.29 -12.80 0.58
N LEU A 125 13.47 -11.79 0.32
CA LEU A 125 13.74 -10.42 0.76
C LEU A 125 13.68 -10.30 2.29
N MET A 126 12.73 -10.95 2.96
CA MET A 126 12.63 -10.90 4.41
C MET A 126 13.79 -11.60 5.11
N ASP A 127 14.29 -12.73 4.58
CA ASP A 127 15.46 -13.41 5.11
C ASP A 127 16.74 -12.58 4.88
N TYR A 128 16.83 -11.93 3.73
CA TYR A 128 17.93 -11.01 3.45
C TYR A 128 17.91 -9.79 4.38
N PHE A 129 16.74 -9.21 4.64
CA PHE A 129 16.57 -8.13 5.61
C PHE A 129 16.99 -8.55 7.02
N ARG A 130 16.59 -9.76 7.49
CA ARG A 130 17.06 -10.32 8.78
C ARG A 130 18.58 -10.46 8.82
N LYS A 131 19.18 -10.97 7.75
CA LYS A 131 20.65 -11.07 7.63
C LYS A 131 21.33 -9.72 7.77
N LYS A 132 20.79 -8.67 7.14
CA LYS A 132 21.33 -7.30 7.25
C LYS A 132 21.11 -6.72 8.65
N MET A 133 19.96 -6.95 9.29
CA MET A 133 19.72 -6.56 10.69
C MET A 133 20.71 -7.21 11.66
N ARG A 134 21.05 -8.48 11.46
CA ARG A 134 22.05 -9.16 12.29
C ARG A 134 23.47 -8.63 12.04
N ALA A 135 23.80 -8.30 10.82
CA ALA A 135 25.14 -7.80 10.47
C ALA A 135 25.38 -6.37 10.98
N ASN A 136 24.36 -5.51 10.99
CA ASN A 136 24.45 -4.13 11.46
C ASN A 136 23.08 -3.63 11.94
N PRO A 137 22.65 -4.01 13.16
CA PRO A 137 21.35 -3.59 13.69
C PRO A 137 21.27 -2.08 13.88
N GLU A 138 22.35 -1.44 14.28
CA GLU A 138 22.44 -0.01 14.53
C GLU A 138 22.08 0.82 13.30
N SER A 139 22.58 0.45 12.13
CA SER A 139 22.27 1.14 10.87
C SER A 139 20.79 1.06 10.51
N ILE A 140 20.15 -0.08 10.77
CA ILE A 140 18.70 -0.23 10.53
C ILE A 140 17.90 0.58 11.53
N LEU A 141 18.32 0.58 12.81
CA LEU A 141 17.67 1.36 13.87
C LEU A 141 17.71 2.86 13.55
N GLN A 142 18.89 3.40 13.23
CA GLN A 142 19.06 4.80 12.85
C GLN A 142 18.20 5.20 11.64
N LEU A 143 18.09 4.31 10.64
CA LEU A 143 17.21 4.56 9.50
C LEU A 143 15.75 4.62 9.94
N LEU A 144 15.27 3.67 10.75
CA LEU A 144 13.88 3.65 11.23
C LEU A 144 13.57 4.86 12.12
N GLU A 145 14.52 5.29 12.97
CA GLU A 145 14.40 6.52 13.76
C GLU A 145 14.30 7.76 12.87
N SER A 146 15.08 7.83 11.78
CA SER A 146 15.05 8.95 10.84
C SER A 146 13.72 9.12 10.11
N ILE A 147 12.92 8.06 10.01
CA ILE A 147 11.58 8.09 9.39
C ILE A 147 10.54 8.75 10.30
N GLN A 148 10.79 8.78 11.63
CA GLN A 148 9.87 9.36 12.61
C GLN A 148 8.44 8.79 12.51
N LEU A 149 8.33 7.45 12.44
CA LEU A 149 7.06 6.74 12.24
C LEU A 149 5.93 7.21 13.16
N SER A 150 6.25 7.52 14.42
CA SER A 150 5.28 8.00 15.43
C SER A 150 4.71 9.37 15.09
N GLU A 151 5.51 10.29 14.58
CA GLU A 151 5.07 11.64 14.19
C GLU A 151 4.11 11.59 13.01
N HIS A 152 4.35 10.66 12.09
CA HIS A 152 3.47 10.37 10.97
C HIS A 152 2.28 9.47 11.32
N CYS A 153 2.15 9.01 12.56
CA CYS A 153 1.19 7.97 12.94
C CYS A 153 1.25 6.75 12.00
N LEU A 154 2.45 6.33 11.62
CA LEU A 154 2.72 5.16 10.82
C LEU A 154 3.15 4.01 11.73
N ILE A 155 2.64 2.81 11.49
CA ILE A 155 2.96 1.63 12.29
C ILE A 155 3.40 0.46 11.41
N PRO A 156 4.39 -0.33 11.85
CA PRO A 156 4.63 -1.63 11.24
C PRO A 156 3.43 -2.54 11.48
N SER A 157 2.92 -3.13 10.41
CA SER A 157 1.78 -4.04 10.44
C SER A 157 2.11 -5.37 9.72
N GLY A 158 1.13 -6.20 9.49
CA GLY A 158 1.32 -7.53 8.91
C GLY A 158 1.56 -8.62 9.96
N SER A 159 1.60 -9.87 9.50
CA SER A 159 1.76 -11.04 10.35
C SER A 159 3.22 -11.28 10.78
N VAL A 160 3.39 -11.92 11.92
CA VAL A 160 4.71 -12.26 12.48
C VAL A 160 4.83 -13.75 12.74
N PHE A 161 6.06 -14.25 12.79
CA PHE A 161 6.35 -15.60 13.27
C PHE A 161 6.23 -15.65 14.79
N LYS A 162 5.26 -16.39 15.31
CA LYS A 162 5.00 -16.50 16.77
C LYS A 162 6.08 -17.27 17.55
N ARG A 163 6.88 -18.09 16.87
CA ARG A 163 7.88 -18.99 17.48
C ARG A 163 9.29 -18.79 16.92
N MET A 164 9.54 -17.63 16.27
CA MET A 164 10.88 -17.32 15.79
C MET A 164 11.74 -16.89 16.97
N GLU A 165 12.86 -17.54 17.14
CA GLU A 165 13.90 -17.09 18.05
C GLU A 165 14.55 -15.82 17.50
N VAL A 166 14.64 -14.81 18.34
CA VAL A 166 15.28 -13.55 18.02
C VAL A 166 16.62 -13.53 18.73
N PRO A 167 17.74 -13.43 17.98
CA PRO A 167 19.08 -13.37 18.56
C PRO A 167 19.22 -12.20 19.53
N ASP A 168 20.05 -12.38 20.58
CA ASP A 168 20.24 -11.38 21.64
C ASP A 168 20.85 -10.07 21.12
N GLU A 169 21.61 -10.15 20.01
CA GLU A 169 22.19 -8.98 19.35
C GLU A 169 21.16 -8.09 18.64
N ILE A 170 19.88 -8.53 18.49
CA ILE A 170 18.83 -7.73 17.89
C ILE A 170 18.15 -6.86 18.95
N PRO A 171 18.25 -5.51 18.85
CA PRO A 171 17.58 -4.58 19.76
C PRO A 171 16.06 -4.82 19.84
N GLU A 172 15.46 -4.46 20.98
CA GLU A 172 14.02 -4.65 21.21
C GLU A 172 13.17 -3.95 20.15
N GLU A 173 13.57 -2.77 19.73
CA GLU A 173 12.91 -1.94 18.72
C GLU A 173 12.87 -2.61 17.33
N LEU A 174 13.82 -3.51 17.04
CA LEU A 174 13.88 -4.26 15.79
C LEU A 174 13.18 -5.61 15.85
N ARG A 175 12.76 -6.10 17.02
CA ARG A 175 12.15 -7.44 17.17
C ARG A 175 10.91 -7.61 16.31
N ARG A 176 10.06 -6.58 16.22
CA ARG A 176 8.86 -6.59 15.37
C ARG A 176 9.22 -6.76 13.89
N TRP A 177 10.26 -6.07 13.43
CA TRP A 177 10.77 -6.14 12.05
C TRP A 177 11.45 -7.48 11.76
N TYR A 178 12.20 -7.98 12.72
CA TYR A 178 12.90 -9.26 12.61
C TYR A 178 11.93 -10.44 12.51
N THR A 179 10.86 -10.44 13.28
CA THR A 179 9.87 -11.52 13.31
C THR A 179 8.79 -11.40 12.24
N ALA A 180 8.77 -10.32 11.45
CA ALA A 180 7.78 -10.11 10.40
C ALA A 180 7.84 -11.20 9.32
N LYS A 181 6.70 -11.76 8.94
CA LYS A 181 6.56 -12.67 7.78
C LYS A 181 6.44 -11.89 6.49
N GLU A 182 5.72 -10.81 6.55
CA GLU A 182 5.47 -9.82 5.52
C GLU A 182 5.66 -8.44 6.12
N LEU A 183 6.03 -7.50 5.30
CA LEU A 183 6.33 -6.15 5.75
C LEU A 183 5.31 -5.18 5.19
N TYR A 184 4.61 -4.52 6.12
CA TYR A 184 3.77 -3.36 5.85
C TYR A 184 4.08 -2.27 6.87
N VAL A 185 4.09 -1.03 6.41
CA VAL A 185 4.03 0.16 7.26
C VAL A 185 2.86 0.98 6.78
N GLU A 186 1.90 1.20 7.65
CA GLU A 186 0.63 1.80 7.27
C GLU A 186 0.19 2.89 8.25
N LYS A 187 -0.65 3.79 7.76
CA LYS A 187 -1.28 4.82 8.58
C LYS A 187 -2.18 4.21 9.64
N TYR A 188 -1.91 4.55 10.90
CA TYR A 188 -2.73 4.10 12.03
C TYR A 188 -3.98 4.94 12.18
N LYS A 189 -5.15 4.34 12.06
CA LYS A 189 -6.47 4.96 12.24
C LYS A 189 -6.58 6.34 11.57
N PRO A 190 -6.42 6.43 10.25
CA PRO A 190 -6.56 7.71 9.55
C PRO A 190 -7.92 8.33 9.81
N ALA A 191 -7.97 9.65 9.93
CA ALA A 191 -9.22 10.36 10.12
C ALA A 191 -10.08 10.24 8.85
N TRP A 192 -11.24 9.61 8.96
CA TRP A 192 -12.15 9.37 7.83
C TRP A 192 -12.48 10.63 7.02
N LYS A 193 -12.70 11.75 7.71
CA LYS A 193 -13.01 13.04 7.09
C LYS A 193 -11.94 13.53 6.11
N THR A 194 -10.69 13.10 6.29
CA THR A 194 -9.58 13.50 5.40
C THR A 194 -9.81 13.04 3.97
N ALA A 195 -10.47 11.90 3.76
CA ALA A 195 -10.74 11.36 2.42
C ALA A 195 -11.61 12.29 1.55
N PHE A 196 -12.45 13.11 2.17
CA PHE A 196 -13.39 14.02 1.49
C PHE A 196 -12.81 15.43 1.26
N SER A 197 -11.51 15.58 1.34
CA SER A 197 -10.81 16.85 1.17
C SER A 197 -9.62 16.67 0.22
N GLU A 198 -9.32 17.70 -0.58
CA GLU A 198 -8.09 17.76 -1.39
C GLU A 198 -6.82 17.54 -0.56
N ASN A 199 -6.87 17.89 0.73
CA ASN A 199 -5.74 17.74 1.65
C ASN A 199 -5.29 16.29 1.83
N ILE A 200 -6.11 15.28 1.50
CA ILE A 200 -5.72 13.87 1.58
C ILE A 200 -4.49 13.57 0.71
N VAL A 201 -4.38 14.20 -0.48
CA VAL A 201 -3.22 14.02 -1.37
C VAL A 201 -1.94 14.47 -0.68
N LYS A 202 -1.98 15.64 -0.03
CA LYS A 202 -0.82 16.13 0.72
C LYS A 202 -0.45 15.20 1.87
N VAL A 203 -1.41 14.77 2.67
CA VAL A 203 -1.18 13.88 3.82
C VAL A 203 -0.58 12.55 3.36
N VAL A 204 -1.15 11.92 2.33
CA VAL A 204 -0.63 10.67 1.76
C VAL A 204 0.76 10.86 1.16
N SER A 205 0.99 11.96 0.45
CA SER A 205 2.30 12.29 -0.12
C SER A 205 3.37 12.47 0.94
N ASP A 206 3.06 13.20 2.01
CA ASP A 206 4.00 13.43 3.13
C ASP A 206 4.39 12.09 3.79
N ASP A 207 3.42 11.20 4.05
CA ASP A 207 3.67 9.87 4.61
C ASP A 207 4.48 8.99 3.63
N PHE A 208 4.22 9.05 2.33
CA PHE A 208 5.00 8.33 1.32
C PHE A 208 6.44 8.83 1.23
N ILE A 209 6.65 10.14 1.37
CA ILE A 209 8.00 10.73 1.44
C ILE A 209 8.72 10.24 2.69
N ALA A 210 8.06 10.26 3.84
CA ALA A 210 8.63 9.77 5.09
C ALA A 210 9.08 8.30 4.97
N LEU A 211 8.34 7.46 4.28
CA LEU A 211 8.67 6.04 4.06
C LEU A 211 9.73 5.80 2.96
N ALA A 212 10.13 6.83 2.20
CA ALA A 212 11.08 6.66 1.10
C ALA A 212 12.45 6.10 1.50
N PRO A 213 13.04 6.42 2.66
CA PRO A 213 14.30 5.80 3.10
C PRO A 213 14.17 4.28 3.27
N LEU A 214 13.08 3.80 3.88
CA LEU A 214 12.82 2.38 4.04
C LEU A 214 12.58 1.68 2.69
N TYR A 215 11.79 2.32 1.81
CA TYR A 215 11.58 1.81 0.45
C TYR A 215 12.91 1.63 -0.28
N ARG A 216 13.78 2.64 -0.26
CA ARG A 216 15.07 2.60 -0.96
C ARG A 216 16.01 1.54 -0.39
N LEU A 217 16.03 1.36 0.94
CA LEU A 217 16.80 0.31 1.59
C LEU A 217 16.34 -1.08 1.10
N LEU A 218 15.05 -1.36 1.21
CA LEU A 218 14.50 -2.65 0.81
C LEU A 218 14.60 -2.88 -0.70
N ARG A 219 14.48 -1.81 -1.49
CA ARG A 219 14.69 -1.87 -2.94
C ARG A 219 16.14 -2.23 -3.29
N GLY A 220 17.11 -1.63 -2.60
CA GLY A 220 18.53 -1.99 -2.74
C GLY A 220 18.75 -3.46 -2.44
N TYR A 221 18.16 -3.99 -1.38
CA TYR A 221 18.26 -5.41 -1.05
C TYR A 221 17.63 -6.33 -2.10
N ALA A 222 16.48 -5.95 -2.63
CA ALA A 222 15.85 -6.73 -3.70
C ALA A 222 16.68 -6.70 -4.99
N ASP A 223 17.32 -5.59 -5.31
CA ASP A 223 18.24 -5.47 -6.45
C ASP A 223 19.56 -6.24 -6.23
N GLU A 224 20.06 -6.34 -4.97
CA GLU A 224 21.23 -7.20 -4.61
C GLU A 224 20.89 -8.70 -4.75
N ILE A 225 19.67 -9.12 -4.39
CA ILE A 225 19.20 -10.51 -4.51
C ILE A 225 19.00 -10.90 -5.98
N HIS A 226 18.43 -9.99 -6.76
CA HIS A 226 18.14 -10.20 -8.18
C HIS A 226 18.83 -9.12 -9.04
N PRO A 227 20.14 -9.19 -9.22
CA PRO A 227 20.85 -8.21 -10.04
C PRO A 227 20.30 -8.23 -11.46
N LYS A 228 19.90 -7.07 -11.94
CA LYS A 228 19.54 -6.90 -13.35
C LYS A 228 20.83 -7.06 -14.15
N GLY A 229 20.92 -8.14 -14.94
CA GLY A 229 22.00 -8.37 -15.90
C GLY A 229 22.04 -7.28 -16.98
#